data_f301257e7a023e89b92039c3ebca19eb
#
_entry.id   f301257e7a023e89b92039c3ebca19eb
#
_cell.length_a   1.000
_cell.length_b   1.000
_cell.length_c   1.000
_cell.angle_alpha   90.00
_cell.angle_beta   90.00
_cell.angle_gamma   90.00
#
_symmetry.space_group_name_H-M   'P 1'
#
loop_
_entity.id
_entity.type
_entity.pdbx_description
1 polymer ?
#
loop_
_entity_poly.entity_id
_entity_poly.type
_entity_poly.pdbx_seq_one_letter_code
_entity_poly.pdbx_strand_id
1 'polypeptide(L)'
;DMKDSEQAHELEAINTLLEEYIGRTTGFLRKVSNSRYIAVVEERNIRWMMEERFDILDKVRALHPGGMLTLSIGVGHGGATMQECQEMARESIDIALGRGGDQAAVKTVDGFEFFGGISHGVEKRSHVRSRIIANALADQIRQSDSVIIMGHRQSDLDAIGSAIGLLRMCKMCDVPSVIAVRSKATLAGQLLDVFNKAGEDHNFIEPEETYKLITPKTLLIVTDTYQKRLLEDQKIYEKCSRVVVIDHHRMAVGHIDNPILLYHEPFASSASE
;
A
#
# COMPACT_ATOMS: atom_id res chain seq x y z
N ASP A 1 -3.59 14.85 17.05
CA ASP A 1 -4.84 15.55 17.10
C ASP A 1 -6.06 14.61 17.10
N MET A 2 -7.29 15.06 16.77
CA MET A 2 -8.51 14.22 16.86
C MET A 2 -8.44 12.95 16.00
N LYS A 3 -7.93 13.01 14.77
CA LYS A 3 -7.82 11.84 13.88
C LYS A 3 -6.84 10.76 14.39
N ASP A 4 -5.75 11.15 15.02
CA ASP A 4 -4.79 10.20 15.60
C ASP A 4 -5.38 9.46 16.81
N SER A 5 -6.24 10.16 17.59
CA SER A 5 -6.93 9.56 18.73
C SER A 5 -8.05 8.60 18.29
N GLU A 6 -8.76 8.91 17.21
CA GLU A 6 -9.79 8.03 16.63
C GLU A 6 -9.17 6.75 16.08
N GLN A 7 -8.06 6.86 15.31
CA GLN A 7 -7.34 5.70 14.80
C GLN A 7 -6.73 4.83 15.91
N ALA A 8 -6.22 5.45 16.97
CA ALA A 8 -5.71 4.71 18.12
C ALA A 8 -6.83 3.92 18.81
N HIS A 9 -8.00 4.53 18.94
CA HIS A 9 -9.17 3.88 19.55
C HIS A 9 -9.70 2.72 18.70
N GLU A 10 -9.70 2.87 17.39
CA GLU A 10 -10.08 1.81 16.45
C GLU A 10 -9.12 0.61 16.50
N LEU A 11 -7.82 0.87 16.53
CA LEU A 11 -6.81 -0.18 16.67
C LEU A 11 -6.93 -0.92 18.01
N GLU A 12 -7.29 -0.22 19.07
CA GLU A 12 -7.54 -0.82 20.39
C GLU A 12 -8.80 -1.70 20.37
N ALA A 13 -9.87 -1.26 19.71
CA ALA A 13 -11.08 -2.05 19.54
C ALA A 13 -10.82 -3.33 18.74
N ILE A 14 -10.02 -3.26 17.65
CA ILE A 14 -9.60 -4.43 16.89
C ILE A 14 -8.74 -5.37 17.75
N ASN A 15 -7.81 -4.82 18.53
CA ASN A 15 -6.99 -5.61 19.45
C ASN A 15 -7.86 -6.41 20.43
N THR A 16 -8.82 -5.74 21.05
CA THR A 16 -9.77 -6.37 21.98
C THR A 16 -10.56 -7.49 21.30
N LEU A 17 -11.09 -7.26 20.09
CA LEU A 17 -11.79 -8.30 19.34
C LEU A 17 -10.91 -9.51 19.00
N LEU A 18 -9.65 -9.27 18.64
CA LEU A 18 -8.70 -10.36 18.37
C LEU A 18 -8.36 -11.15 19.64
N GLU A 19 -8.16 -10.46 20.77
CA GLU A 19 -7.92 -11.10 22.07
C GLU A 19 -9.13 -11.94 22.50
N GLU A 20 -10.34 -11.44 22.35
CA GLU A 20 -11.57 -12.17 22.63
C GLU A 20 -11.74 -13.37 21.70
N TYR A 21 -11.45 -13.21 20.41
CA TYR A 21 -11.61 -14.27 19.41
C TYR A 21 -10.63 -15.42 19.66
N ILE A 22 -9.36 -15.11 19.87
CA ILE A 22 -8.34 -16.13 20.19
C ILE A 22 -8.53 -16.65 21.62
N GLY A 23 -8.98 -15.81 22.56
CA GLY A 23 -9.29 -16.21 23.93
C GLY A 23 -10.38 -17.28 24.10
N ARG A 24 -11.22 -17.49 23.06
CA ARG A 24 -12.15 -18.63 23.00
C ARG A 24 -11.45 -19.97 22.75
N THR A 25 -10.19 -19.92 22.39
CA THR A 25 -9.33 -21.07 22.11
C THR A 25 -8.33 -21.23 23.25
N THR A 26 -7.60 -22.33 23.23
CA THR A 26 -6.40 -22.52 24.09
C THR A 26 -5.16 -21.89 23.45
N GLY A 27 -5.37 -21.02 22.45
CA GLY A 27 -4.32 -20.45 21.63
C GLY A 27 -3.63 -19.27 22.29
N PHE A 28 -2.64 -18.79 21.59
CA PHE A 28 -1.79 -17.68 21.97
C PHE A 28 -1.85 -16.59 20.91
N LEU A 29 -2.02 -15.33 21.32
CA LEU A 29 -1.97 -14.16 20.45
C LEU A 29 -0.82 -13.25 20.87
N ARG A 30 -0.05 -12.78 19.91
CA ARG A 30 1.01 -11.79 20.12
C ARG A 30 0.93 -10.67 19.09
N LYS A 31 0.90 -9.44 19.57
CA LYS A 31 1.08 -8.25 18.75
C LYS A 31 2.56 -8.09 18.38
N VAL A 32 2.86 -8.02 17.09
CA VAL A 32 4.23 -7.88 16.56
C VAL A 32 4.49 -6.42 16.16
N SER A 33 3.46 -5.74 15.64
CA SER A 33 3.51 -4.32 15.31
C SER A 33 2.10 -3.72 15.46
N ASN A 34 1.94 -2.44 15.17
CA ASN A 34 0.62 -1.77 15.24
C ASN A 34 -0.44 -2.39 14.32
N SER A 35 -0.02 -3.05 13.25
CA SER A 35 -0.93 -3.66 12.26
C SER A 35 -0.72 -5.17 12.06
N ARG A 36 0.13 -5.82 12.86
CA ARG A 36 0.46 -7.24 12.67
C ARG A 36 0.40 -8.01 13.98
N TYR A 37 -0.30 -9.13 13.93
CA TYR A 37 -0.45 -10.09 15.01
C TYR A 37 -0.01 -11.48 14.54
N ILE A 38 0.43 -12.30 15.47
CA ILE A 38 0.67 -13.73 15.28
C ILE A 38 -0.16 -14.46 16.32
N ALA A 39 -0.91 -15.45 15.87
CA ALA A 39 -1.64 -16.38 16.73
C ALA A 39 -1.16 -17.81 16.50
N VAL A 40 -1.11 -18.59 17.55
CA VAL A 40 -0.88 -20.04 17.50
C VAL A 40 -2.04 -20.70 18.20
N VAL A 41 -2.75 -21.56 17.47
CA VAL A 41 -3.95 -22.26 17.97
C VAL A 41 -3.87 -23.75 17.64
N GLU A 42 -4.59 -24.58 18.39
CA GLU A 42 -4.70 -25.99 18.09
C GLU A 42 -5.54 -26.22 16.82
N GLU A 43 -5.25 -27.30 16.10
CA GLU A 43 -5.93 -27.64 14.84
C GLU A 43 -7.45 -27.72 14.96
N ARG A 44 -7.98 -28.23 16.07
CA ARG A 44 -9.42 -28.26 16.31
C ARG A 44 -10.06 -26.88 16.28
N ASN A 45 -9.34 -25.84 16.71
CA ASN A 45 -9.81 -24.47 16.72
C ASN A 45 -9.74 -23.86 15.31
N ILE A 46 -8.75 -24.26 14.49
CA ILE A 46 -8.72 -23.85 13.07
C ILE A 46 -9.96 -24.37 12.33
N ARG A 47 -10.33 -25.64 12.55
CA ARG A 47 -11.55 -26.23 11.95
C ARG A 47 -12.81 -25.45 12.35
N TRP A 48 -12.94 -25.15 13.65
CA TRP A 48 -14.02 -24.30 14.12
C TRP A 48 -14.03 -22.92 13.45
N MET A 49 -12.86 -22.24 13.35
CA MET A 49 -12.74 -20.95 12.67
C MET A 49 -13.15 -21.02 11.19
N MET A 50 -12.82 -22.11 10.51
CA MET A 50 -13.22 -22.36 9.11
C MET A 50 -14.72 -22.60 9.01
N GLU A 51 -15.32 -23.39 9.89
CA GLU A 51 -16.77 -23.64 9.95
C GLU A 51 -17.57 -22.35 10.18
N GLU A 52 -17.11 -21.49 11.10
CA GLU A 52 -17.66 -20.14 11.35
C GLU A 52 -17.23 -19.12 10.28
N ARG A 53 -16.54 -19.56 9.22
CA ARG A 53 -16.08 -18.75 8.10
C ARG A 53 -15.28 -17.51 8.51
N PHE A 54 -14.53 -17.61 9.62
CA PHE A 54 -13.78 -16.50 10.22
C PHE A 54 -14.66 -15.27 10.47
N ASP A 55 -15.73 -15.43 11.25
CA ASP A 55 -16.72 -14.40 11.60
C ASP A 55 -16.09 -13.12 12.22
N ILE A 56 -14.87 -13.21 12.71
CA ILE A 56 -14.06 -12.07 13.18
C ILE A 56 -13.91 -10.99 12.08
N LEU A 57 -13.86 -11.36 10.82
CA LEU A 57 -13.77 -10.43 9.69
C LEU A 57 -15.00 -9.53 9.65
N ASP A 58 -16.19 -10.10 9.81
CA ASP A 58 -17.45 -9.34 9.83
C ASP A 58 -17.55 -8.45 11.08
N LYS A 59 -17.06 -8.91 12.22
CA LYS A 59 -17.02 -8.15 13.47
C LYS A 59 -16.11 -6.93 13.33
N VAL A 60 -14.94 -7.08 12.71
CA VAL A 60 -14.02 -5.95 12.44
C VAL A 60 -14.65 -4.96 11.46
N ARG A 61 -15.32 -5.42 10.40
CA ARG A 61 -16.05 -4.54 9.48
C ARG A 61 -17.16 -3.76 10.18
N ALA A 62 -17.86 -4.40 11.13
CA ALA A 62 -18.95 -3.78 11.87
C ALA A 62 -18.50 -2.65 12.82
N LEU A 63 -17.22 -2.61 13.23
CA LEU A 63 -16.68 -1.50 14.01
C LEU A 63 -16.73 -0.17 13.23
N HIS A 64 -16.64 -0.23 11.90
CA HIS A 64 -16.64 0.96 11.04
C HIS A 64 -17.42 0.72 9.74
N PRO A 65 -18.74 0.98 9.71
CA PRO A 65 -19.54 0.91 8.49
C PRO A 65 -19.07 1.99 7.49
N GLY A 66 -18.32 1.63 6.49
CA GLY A 66 -17.65 2.54 5.54
C GLY A 66 -16.13 2.56 5.70
N GLY A 67 -15.61 1.61 6.47
CA GLY A 67 -14.32 1.57 7.08
C GLY A 67 -13.11 1.47 6.18
N MET A 68 -12.09 2.23 6.58
CA MET A 68 -10.74 2.13 6.05
C MET A 68 -9.93 1.00 6.71
N LEU A 69 -10.39 0.45 7.86
CA LEU A 69 -9.71 -0.64 8.56
C LEU A 69 -10.39 -1.98 8.30
N THR A 70 -9.61 -2.94 7.82
CA THR A 70 -10.03 -4.32 7.57
C THR A 70 -9.04 -5.29 8.17
N LEU A 71 -9.46 -6.53 8.37
CA LEU A 71 -8.61 -7.61 8.83
C LEU A 71 -8.30 -8.57 7.68
N SER A 72 -7.04 -8.94 7.53
CA SER A 72 -6.64 -10.04 6.65
C SER A 72 -5.95 -11.11 7.48
N ILE A 73 -6.28 -12.37 7.23
CA ILE A 73 -5.78 -13.51 8.01
C ILE A 73 -5.11 -14.49 7.07
N GLY A 74 -3.89 -14.90 7.41
CA GLY A 74 -3.21 -16.02 6.76
C GLY A 74 -3.06 -17.17 7.74
N VAL A 75 -3.50 -18.34 7.37
CA VAL A 75 -3.44 -19.56 8.20
C VAL A 75 -2.65 -20.64 7.48
N GLY A 76 -1.74 -21.30 8.20
CA GLY A 76 -1.08 -22.51 7.77
C GLY A 76 -1.36 -23.61 8.76
N HIS A 77 -1.87 -24.75 8.29
CA HIS A 77 -2.10 -25.91 9.14
C HIS A 77 -1.87 -27.23 8.39
N GLY A 78 -1.69 -28.29 9.16
CA GLY A 78 -1.37 -29.62 8.59
C GLY A 78 0.10 -29.79 8.18
N GLY A 79 0.96 -28.80 8.41
CA GLY A 79 2.40 -28.94 8.23
C GLY A 79 3.03 -29.89 9.29
N ALA A 80 4.11 -30.56 8.92
CA ALA A 80 4.79 -31.49 9.83
C ALA A 80 5.52 -30.79 10.98
N THR A 81 5.80 -29.50 10.86
CA THR A 81 6.47 -28.67 11.86
C THR A 81 5.79 -27.30 12.00
N MET A 82 6.03 -26.66 13.16
CA MET A 82 5.58 -25.27 13.37
C MET A 82 6.20 -24.29 12.36
N GLN A 83 7.43 -24.54 11.94
CA GLN A 83 8.10 -23.71 10.93
C GLN A 83 7.36 -23.82 9.59
N GLU A 84 7.02 -25.01 9.17
CA GLU A 84 6.25 -25.24 7.94
C GLU A 84 4.87 -24.57 8.00
N CYS A 85 4.13 -24.72 9.12
CA CYS A 85 2.88 -24.01 9.33
C CYS A 85 3.07 -22.49 9.28
N GLN A 86 4.15 -21.94 9.80
CA GLN A 86 4.47 -20.52 9.73
C GLN A 86 4.74 -20.06 8.29
N GLU A 87 5.47 -20.83 7.50
CA GLU A 87 5.73 -20.55 6.09
C GLU A 87 4.41 -20.57 5.30
N MET A 88 3.59 -21.60 5.51
CA MET A 88 2.24 -21.69 4.92
C MET A 88 1.35 -20.49 5.31
N ALA A 89 1.40 -20.03 6.57
CA ALA A 89 0.65 -18.87 7.01
C ALA A 89 1.13 -17.57 6.35
N ARG A 90 2.44 -17.42 6.12
CA ARG A 90 3.00 -16.26 5.39
C ARG A 90 2.54 -16.25 3.94
N GLU A 91 2.64 -17.36 3.24
CA GLU A 91 2.14 -17.46 1.87
C GLU A 91 0.63 -17.15 1.82
N SER A 92 -0.14 -17.64 2.80
CA SER A 92 -1.57 -17.38 2.88
C SER A 92 -1.89 -15.90 3.05
N ILE A 93 -1.19 -15.20 3.94
CA ILE A 93 -1.43 -13.77 4.13
C ILE A 93 -1.04 -12.95 2.90
N ASP A 94 0.04 -13.31 2.21
CA ASP A 94 0.47 -12.64 1.00
C ASP A 94 -0.56 -12.82 -0.12
N ILE A 95 -1.12 -14.04 -0.29
CA ILE A 95 -2.22 -14.29 -1.24
C ILE A 95 -3.49 -13.55 -0.84
N ALA A 96 -3.88 -13.56 0.46
CA ALA A 96 -5.04 -12.83 0.91
C ALA A 96 -4.93 -11.33 0.63
N LEU A 97 -3.75 -10.74 0.85
CA LEU A 97 -3.47 -9.35 0.56
C LEU A 97 -3.45 -9.07 -0.95
N GLY A 98 -2.80 -9.90 -1.75
CA GLY A 98 -2.79 -9.80 -3.21
C GLY A 98 -4.18 -9.93 -3.85
N ARG A 99 -5.15 -10.56 -3.17
CA ARG A 99 -6.57 -10.65 -3.59
C ARG A 99 -7.43 -9.48 -3.09
N GLY A 100 -6.80 -8.41 -2.59
CA GLY A 100 -7.50 -7.23 -2.06
C GLY A 100 -7.69 -7.25 -0.55
N GLY A 101 -7.23 -8.29 0.17
CA GLY A 101 -7.36 -8.48 1.63
C GLY A 101 -8.80 -8.58 2.11
N ASP A 102 -9.05 -8.17 3.37
CA ASP A 102 -10.36 -8.28 4.01
C ASP A 102 -10.95 -9.71 3.95
N GLN A 103 -10.09 -10.69 4.09
CA GLN A 103 -10.41 -12.12 3.96
C GLN A 103 -9.43 -12.98 4.76
N ALA A 104 -9.81 -14.21 5.02
CA ALA A 104 -8.90 -15.23 5.51
C ALA A 104 -8.53 -16.17 4.35
N ALA A 105 -7.24 -16.46 4.22
CA ALA A 105 -6.71 -17.52 3.38
C ALA A 105 -6.10 -18.60 4.28
N VAL A 106 -6.46 -19.84 4.04
CA VAL A 106 -5.98 -21.01 4.76
C VAL A 106 -5.22 -21.90 3.80
N LYS A 107 -3.93 -22.12 4.06
CA LYS A 107 -3.12 -23.08 3.33
C LYS A 107 -3.06 -24.39 4.06
N THR A 108 -3.38 -25.45 3.36
CA THR A 108 -3.22 -26.84 3.75
C THR A 108 -2.22 -27.54 2.83
N VAL A 109 -1.93 -28.81 3.07
CA VAL A 109 -1.15 -29.63 2.14
C VAL A 109 -1.84 -29.81 0.78
N ASP A 110 -3.17 -29.68 0.73
CA ASP A 110 -3.98 -29.88 -0.46
C ASP A 110 -4.23 -28.59 -1.28
N GLY A 111 -3.88 -27.42 -0.73
CA GLY A 111 -4.07 -26.14 -1.41
C GLY A 111 -4.55 -25.01 -0.54
N PHE A 112 -5.23 -24.02 -1.14
CA PHE A 112 -5.73 -22.85 -0.45
C PHE A 112 -7.26 -22.83 -0.40
N GLU A 113 -7.80 -22.47 0.77
CA GLU A 113 -9.21 -22.13 0.96
C GLU A 113 -9.33 -20.65 1.36
N PHE A 114 -10.43 -20.01 0.95
CA PHE A 114 -10.66 -18.57 1.19
C PHE A 114 -11.99 -18.34 1.86
N PHE A 115 -12.03 -17.47 2.88
CA PHE A 115 -13.19 -17.17 3.69
C PHE A 115 -13.36 -15.66 3.84
N GLY A 116 -14.60 -15.22 3.97
CA GLY A 116 -14.95 -13.84 4.35
C GLY A 116 -14.63 -12.77 3.32
N GLY A 117 -14.06 -13.11 2.18
CA GLY A 117 -13.95 -12.19 1.06
C GLY A 117 -15.37 -11.82 0.64
N ILE A 118 -15.89 -10.68 1.13
CA ILE A 118 -16.91 -10.02 0.37
C ILE A 118 -16.16 -9.62 -0.90
N SER A 119 -16.41 -10.33 -2.01
CA SER A 119 -16.34 -9.67 -3.29
C SER A 119 -17.35 -8.53 -3.20
N HIS A 120 -16.96 -7.39 -2.71
CA HIS A 120 -17.45 -6.16 -3.28
C HIS A 120 -17.16 -6.38 -4.74
N GLY A 121 -18.24 -6.76 -5.46
CA GLY A 121 -18.14 -7.27 -6.82
C GLY A 121 -17.23 -6.31 -7.51
N VAL A 122 -16.20 -6.82 -8.19
CA VAL A 122 -15.12 -6.10 -8.83
C VAL A 122 -15.67 -4.71 -9.11
N GLU A 123 -15.30 -3.73 -8.26
CA GLU A 123 -15.86 -2.40 -8.41
C GLU A 123 -15.47 -2.12 -9.83
N LYS A 124 -16.47 -2.13 -10.74
CA LYS A 124 -16.21 -1.97 -12.16
C LYS A 124 -15.36 -0.74 -12.16
N ARG A 125 -14.04 -0.88 -12.37
CA ARG A 125 -13.10 0.24 -12.40
C ARG A 125 -13.83 1.24 -13.24
N SER A 126 -14.41 2.24 -12.60
CA SER A 126 -15.23 3.17 -13.33
C SER A 126 -14.24 3.93 -14.18
N HIS A 127 -14.13 3.58 -15.47
CA HIS A 127 -13.33 4.32 -16.42
C HIS A 127 -13.63 5.83 -16.35
N VAL A 128 -14.80 6.16 -15.84
CA VAL A 128 -15.21 7.53 -15.51
C VAL A 128 -14.40 8.09 -14.35
N ARG A 129 -14.24 7.35 -13.24
CA ARG A 129 -13.46 7.79 -12.07
C ARG A 129 -11.99 7.96 -12.43
N SER A 130 -11.39 6.99 -13.11
CA SER A 130 -10.00 7.07 -13.55
C SER A 130 -9.78 8.28 -14.49
N ARG A 131 -10.72 8.56 -15.42
CA ARG A 131 -10.64 9.74 -16.29
C ARG A 131 -10.78 11.05 -15.53
N ILE A 132 -11.67 11.12 -14.55
CA ILE A 132 -11.83 12.32 -13.71
C ILE A 132 -10.53 12.60 -12.96
N ILE A 133 -9.94 11.58 -12.34
CA ILE A 133 -8.66 11.68 -11.61
C ILE A 133 -7.52 12.05 -12.55
N ALA A 134 -7.41 11.42 -13.72
CA ALA A 134 -6.40 11.74 -14.71
C ALA A 134 -6.50 13.19 -15.21
N ASN A 135 -7.72 13.68 -15.44
CA ASN A 135 -7.95 15.07 -15.81
C ASN A 135 -7.57 16.03 -14.68
N ALA A 136 -7.99 15.73 -13.44
CA ALA A 136 -7.62 16.53 -12.27
C ALA A 136 -6.10 16.58 -12.08
N LEU A 137 -5.40 15.45 -12.25
CA LEU A 137 -3.94 15.39 -12.20
C LEU A 137 -3.30 16.21 -13.34
N ALA A 138 -3.79 16.09 -14.57
CA ALA A 138 -3.31 16.87 -15.69
C ALA A 138 -3.46 18.38 -15.45
N ASP A 139 -4.57 18.80 -14.83
CA ASP A 139 -4.80 20.22 -14.50
C ASP A 139 -3.83 20.69 -13.41
N GLN A 140 -3.53 19.86 -12.39
CA GLN A 140 -2.51 20.18 -11.39
C GLN A 140 -1.11 20.29 -11.99
N ILE A 141 -0.75 19.40 -12.93
CA ILE A 141 0.51 19.44 -13.68
C ILE A 141 0.61 20.75 -14.47
N ARG A 142 -0.40 21.09 -15.29
CA ARG A 142 -0.40 22.31 -16.12
C ARG A 142 -0.33 23.62 -15.32
N GLN A 143 -0.81 23.61 -14.06
CA GLN A 143 -0.75 24.77 -13.17
C GLN A 143 0.60 24.89 -12.42
N SER A 144 1.54 24.00 -12.70
CA SER A 144 2.83 23.93 -12.03
C SER A 144 3.95 24.43 -12.92
N ASP A 145 5.00 25.03 -12.33
CA ASP A 145 6.20 25.46 -13.06
C ASP A 145 7.09 24.28 -13.41
N SER A 146 7.07 23.27 -12.55
CA SER A 146 7.83 22.03 -12.68
C SER A 146 7.18 20.90 -11.87
N VAL A 147 7.51 19.67 -12.19
CA VAL A 147 7.06 18.47 -11.47
C VAL A 147 8.26 17.66 -11.01
N ILE A 148 8.28 17.29 -9.74
CA ILE A 148 9.20 16.30 -9.19
C ILE A 148 8.39 15.05 -8.86
N ILE A 149 8.83 13.91 -9.36
CA ILE A 149 8.21 12.62 -9.12
C ILE A 149 9.17 11.81 -8.25
N MET A 150 8.69 11.20 -7.18
CA MET A 150 9.49 10.30 -6.37
C MET A 150 8.66 9.15 -5.81
N GLY A 151 9.29 8.00 -5.62
CA GLY A 151 8.72 6.85 -4.94
C GLY A 151 9.20 6.70 -3.50
N HIS A 152 9.26 5.46 -3.05
CA HIS A 152 9.84 5.10 -1.76
C HIS A 152 11.36 4.87 -1.85
N ARG A 153 12.03 4.85 -0.69
CA ARG A 153 13.45 4.45 -0.58
C ARG A 153 13.64 3.06 -1.15
N GLN A 154 14.76 2.86 -1.87
CA GLN A 154 15.01 1.61 -2.57
C GLN A 154 13.90 1.27 -3.55
N SER A 155 13.45 2.28 -4.30
CA SER A 155 12.37 2.16 -5.29
C SER A 155 12.52 0.88 -6.13
N ASP A 156 11.46 0.13 -6.22
CA ASP A 156 11.37 -1.09 -7.02
C ASP A 156 10.82 -0.82 -8.44
N LEU A 157 10.49 -1.87 -9.17
CA LEU A 157 9.97 -1.75 -10.53
C LEU A 157 8.61 -1.06 -10.59
N ASP A 158 7.78 -1.17 -9.54
CA ASP A 158 6.49 -0.53 -9.50
C ASP A 158 6.61 0.98 -9.27
N ALA A 159 7.40 1.38 -8.27
CA ALA A 159 7.69 2.77 -7.99
C ALA A 159 8.31 3.50 -9.19
N ILE A 160 9.30 2.89 -9.86
CA ILE A 160 9.95 3.49 -11.03
C ILE A 160 9.05 3.43 -12.27
N GLY A 161 8.35 2.33 -12.50
CA GLY A 161 7.42 2.18 -13.63
C GLY A 161 6.30 3.21 -13.60
N SER A 162 5.65 3.38 -12.44
CA SER A 162 4.62 4.41 -12.25
C SER A 162 5.19 5.83 -12.39
N ALA A 163 6.40 6.09 -11.88
CA ALA A 163 7.07 7.37 -12.05
C ALA A 163 7.35 7.70 -13.53
N ILE A 164 7.74 6.72 -14.34
CA ILE A 164 7.96 6.88 -15.79
C ILE A 164 6.63 7.19 -16.51
N GLY A 165 5.55 6.52 -16.15
CA GLY A 165 4.21 6.80 -16.69
C GLY A 165 3.79 8.26 -16.40
N LEU A 166 4.01 8.72 -15.17
CA LEU A 166 3.73 10.09 -14.74
C LEU A 166 4.65 11.11 -15.46
N LEU A 167 5.93 10.80 -15.64
CA LEU A 167 6.87 11.61 -16.42
C LEU A 167 6.35 11.79 -17.86
N ARG A 168 5.86 10.73 -18.48
CA ARG A 168 5.26 10.80 -19.82
C ARG A 168 4.05 11.72 -19.83
N MET A 169 3.20 11.65 -18.82
CA MET A 169 2.05 12.56 -18.68
C MET A 169 2.48 14.02 -18.54
N CYS A 170 3.51 14.31 -17.76
CA CYS A 170 4.06 15.66 -17.64
C CYS A 170 4.60 16.18 -18.98
N LYS A 171 5.33 15.34 -19.72
CA LYS A 171 5.80 15.67 -21.11
C LYS A 171 4.63 15.97 -22.06
N MET A 172 3.51 15.27 -21.93
CA MET A 172 2.30 15.54 -22.73
C MET A 172 1.59 16.83 -22.32
N CYS A 173 1.84 17.32 -21.11
CA CYS A 173 1.33 18.60 -20.61
C CYS A 173 2.31 19.77 -20.86
N ASP A 174 3.44 19.51 -21.51
CA ASP A 174 4.54 20.48 -21.76
C ASP A 174 5.11 21.11 -20.47
N VAL A 175 5.15 20.34 -19.36
CA VAL A 175 5.67 20.81 -18.08
C VAL A 175 7.01 20.12 -17.78
N PRO A 176 8.09 20.88 -17.46
CA PRO A 176 9.37 20.33 -17.07
C PRO A 176 9.22 19.39 -15.87
N SER A 177 9.81 18.20 -15.97
CA SER A 177 9.63 17.16 -14.93
C SER A 177 10.85 16.27 -14.83
N VAL A 178 11.11 15.79 -13.61
CA VAL A 178 12.21 14.88 -13.29
C VAL A 178 11.75 13.82 -12.29
N ILE A 179 12.41 12.68 -12.31
CA ILE A 179 12.26 11.61 -11.32
C ILE A 179 13.43 11.70 -10.34
N ALA A 180 13.11 11.94 -9.08
CA ALA A 180 14.07 11.94 -8.00
C ALA A 180 14.29 10.50 -7.49
N VAL A 181 15.46 9.94 -7.70
CA VAL A 181 15.81 8.58 -7.30
C VAL A 181 17.29 8.44 -7.01
N ARG A 182 17.65 7.71 -5.95
CA ARG A 182 19.04 7.32 -5.70
C ARG A 182 19.42 6.15 -6.59
N SER A 183 20.01 6.46 -7.73
CA SER A 183 20.33 5.50 -8.79
C SER A 183 21.13 4.28 -8.33
N LYS A 184 21.97 4.44 -7.29
CA LYS A 184 22.78 3.36 -6.71
C LYS A 184 22.04 2.51 -5.68
N ALA A 185 20.92 2.97 -5.15
CA ALA A 185 20.18 2.32 -4.09
C ALA A 185 18.84 1.70 -4.55
N THR A 186 18.37 2.03 -5.75
CA THR A 186 17.13 1.49 -6.30
C THR A 186 17.25 0.01 -6.62
N LEU A 187 16.17 -0.74 -6.40
CA LEU A 187 16.04 -2.14 -6.82
C LEU A 187 15.72 -2.27 -8.31
N ALA A 188 15.34 -1.18 -8.97
CA ALA A 188 15.01 -1.11 -10.39
C ALA A 188 16.21 -0.71 -11.28
N GLY A 189 17.44 -0.94 -10.85
CA GLY A 189 18.66 -0.54 -11.57
C GLY A 189 18.69 -1.00 -13.02
N GLN A 190 18.24 -2.22 -13.32
CA GLN A 190 18.17 -2.74 -14.69
C GLN A 190 17.24 -1.90 -15.59
N LEU A 191 16.14 -1.38 -15.03
CA LEU A 191 15.22 -0.51 -15.77
C LEU A 191 15.88 0.85 -16.06
N LEU A 192 16.60 1.43 -15.09
CA LEU A 192 17.36 2.67 -15.30
C LEU A 192 18.43 2.48 -16.37
N ASP A 193 19.12 1.35 -16.42
CA ASP A 193 20.11 1.03 -17.44
C ASP A 193 19.51 1.02 -18.86
N VAL A 194 18.28 0.59 -19.02
CA VAL A 194 17.56 0.64 -20.30
C VAL A 194 17.32 2.08 -20.73
N PHE A 195 16.89 2.94 -19.82
CA PHE A 195 16.68 4.38 -20.09
C PHE A 195 17.99 5.11 -20.37
N ASN A 196 19.06 4.79 -19.63
CA ASN A 196 20.40 5.33 -19.90
C ASN A 196 20.89 4.99 -21.31
N LYS A 197 20.70 3.73 -21.73
CA LYS A 197 21.07 3.29 -23.11
C LYS A 197 20.22 3.96 -24.18
N ALA A 198 19.00 4.37 -23.86
CA ALA A 198 18.10 5.10 -24.75
C ALA A 198 18.38 6.61 -24.80
N GLY A 199 19.30 7.14 -23.97
CA GLY A 199 19.60 8.57 -23.88
C GLY A 199 18.56 9.39 -23.07
N GLU A 200 17.76 8.71 -22.27
CA GLU A 200 16.71 9.30 -21.43
C GLU A 200 17.13 9.43 -19.96
N ASP A 201 18.42 9.25 -19.66
CA ASP A 201 19.03 9.32 -18.32
C ASP A 201 18.83 10.68 -17.64
N HIS A 202 18.78 11.77 -18.42
CA HIS A 202 18.55 13.12 -17.93
C HIS A 202 17.23 13.34 -17.19
N ASN A 203 16.31 12.40 -17.27
CA ASN A 203 15.03 12.45 -16.55
C ASN A 203 15.16 11.92 -15.10
N PHE A 204 16.23 11.19 -14.78
CA PHE A 204 16.51 10.64 -13.46
C PHE A 204 17.64 11.41 -12.80
N ILE A 205 17.35 12.02 -11.67
CA ILE A 205 18.35 12.83 -10.94
C ILE A 205 18.39 12.42 -9.48
N GLU A 206 19.56 12.63 -8.86
CA GLU A 206 19.71 12.40 -7.42
C GLU A 206 18.81 13.38 -6.64
N PRO A 207 18.17 12.94 -5.54
CA PRO A 207 17.23 13.76 -4.78
C PRO A 207 17.79 15.14 -4.39
N GLU A 208 19.05 15.20 -4.02
CA GLU A 208 19.72 16.44 -3.59
C GLU A 208 19.80 17.48 -4.71
N GLU A 209 19.85 17.04 -5.97
CA GLU A 209 19.88 17.95 -7.12
C GLU A 209 18.54 18.64 -7.37
N THR A 210 17.43 18.03 -6.92
CA THR A 210 16.09 18.61 -7.06
C THR A 210 15.89 19.85 -6.20
N TYR A 211 16.64 20.00 -5.09
CA TYR A 211 16.40 21.09 -4.13
C TYR A 211 16.50 22.49 -4.76
N LYS A 212 17.34 22.65 -5.76
CA LYS A 212 17.51 23.91 -6.52
C LYS A 212 16.42 24.14 -7.56
N LEU A 213 15.66 23.11 -7.89
CA LEU A 213 14.54 23.16 -8.86
C LEU A 213 13.20 23.49 -8.21
N ILE A 214 13.11 23.41 -6.88
CA ILE A 214 11.87 23.59 -6.14
C ILE A 214 11.50 25.08 -6.10
N THR A 215 10.31 25.40 -6.58
CA THR A 215 9.66 26.71 -6.49
C THR A 215 8.37 26.60 -5.68
N PRO A 216 7.72 27.69 -5.29
CA PRO A 216 6.41 27.64 -4.63
C PRO A 216 5.30 26.98 -5.47
N LYS A 217 5.51 26.87 -6.80
CA LYS A 217 4.57 26.22 -7.72
C LYS A 217 5.02 24.85 -8.18
N THR A 218 6.12 24.33 -7.68
CA THR A 218 6.55 22.96 -7.97
C THR A 218 5.54 21.97 -7.43
N LEU A 219 5.10 21.02 -8.26
CA LEU A 219 4.27 19.90 -7.87
C LEU A 219 5.14 18.70 -7.54
N LEU A 220 4.98 18.17 -6.35
CA LEU A 220 5.54 16.87 -5.97
C LEU A 220 4.50 15.79 -6.20
N ILE A 221 4.83 14.78 -7.00
CA ILE A 221 4.03 13.57 -7.14
C ILE A 221 4.76 12.43 -6.43
N VAL A 222 4.14 11.90 -5.40
CA VAL A 222 4.62 10.72 -4.69
C VAL A 222 3.88 9.51 -5.24
N THR A 223 4.63 8.50 -5.67
CA THR A 223 4.08 7.27 -6.23
C THR A 223 4.54 6.05 -5.43
N ASP A 224 3.65 5.05 -5.35
CA ASP A 224 3.89 3.75 -4.72
C ASP A 224 4.25 3.82 -3.23
N THR A 225 3.91 4.92 -2.59
CA THR A 225 3.91 5.04 -1.14
C THR A 225 3.13 6.28 -0.70
N TYR A 226 2.48 6.21 0.43
CA TYR A 226 1.86 7.34 1.11
C TYR A 226 2.50 7.64 2.47
N GLN A 227 3.50 6.84 2.89
CA GLN A 227 4.14 6.97 4.19
C GLN A 227 5.34 7.93 4.12
N LYS A 228 5.31 9.01 4.91
CA LYS A 228 6.40 10.00 4.98
C LYS A 228 7.77 9.39 5.25
N ARG A 229 7.84 8.39 6.14
CA ARG A 229 9.10 7.74 6.53
C ARG A 229 9.73 6.89 5.42
N LEU A 230 8.94 6.48 4.42
CA LEU A 230 9.38 5.64 3.31
C LEU A 230 9.78 6.45 2.09
N LEU A 231 9.47 7.75 2.04
CA LEU A 231 9.81 8.61 0.90
C LEU A 231 11.27 8.49 0.53
N GLU A 232 11.56 8.55 -0.77
CA GLU A 232 12.94 8.58 -1.30
C GLU A 232 13.74 9.69 -0.64
N ASP A 233 13.16 10.88 -0.49
CA ASP A 233 13.75 11.99 0.25
C ASP A 233 12.66 12.83 0.95
N GLN A 234 12.74 12.91 2.29
CA GLN A 234 11.79 13.69 3.10
C GLN A 234 11.94 15.20 2.92
N LYS A 235 13.17 15.68 2.61
CA LYS A 235 13.41 17.12 2.44
C LYS A 235 12.73 17.67 1.18
N ILE A 236 12.60 16.88 0.13
CA ILE A 236 11.80 17.26 -1.05
C ILE A 236 10.36 17.49 -0.61
N TYR A 237 9.78 16.54 0.14
CA TYR A 237 8.42 16.67 0.65
C TYR A 237 8.23 17.90 1.55
N GLU A 238 9.17 18.16 2.46
CA GLU A 238 9.11 19.32 3.36
C GLU A 238 9.19 20.68 2.64
N LYS A 239 9.87 20.71 1.48
CA LYS A 239 10.02 21.94 0.67
C LYS A 239 8.87 22.17 -0.30
N CYS A 240 8.10 21.15 -0.66
CA CYS A 240 7.01 21.25 -1.61
C CYS A 240 5.67 21.50 -0.88
N SER A 241 4.99 22.58 -1.22
CA SER A 241 3.67 22.89 -0.67
C SER A 241 2.52 22.20 -1.42
N ARG A 242 2.78 21.70 -2.61
CA ARG A 242 1.79 21.06 -3.48
C ARG A 242 2.18 19.59 -3.68
N VAL A 243 1.41 18.69 -3.08
CA VAL A 243 1.71 17.25 -3.07
C VAL A 243 0.54 16.46 -3.59
N VAL A 244 0.81 15.56 -4.54
CA VAL A 244 -0.11 14.53 -5.02
C VAL A 244 0.42 13.17 -4.57
N VAL A 245 -0.46 12.27 -4.19
CA VAL A 245 -0.12 10.89 -3.82
C VAL A 245 -0.89 9.92 -4.70
N ILE A 246 -0.17 8.96 -5.28
CA ILE A 246 -0.73 7.86 -6.07
C ILE A 246 -0.17 6.56 -5.49
N ASP A 247 -1.03 5.77 -4.87
CA ASP A 247 -0.60 4.58 -4.14
C ASP A 247 -1.69 3.50 -4.16
N HIS A 248 -1.25 2.26 -4.06
CA HIS A 248 -2.12 1.09 -3.94
C HIS A 248 -1.95 0.33 -2.61
N HIS A 249 -0.96 0.71 -1.81
CA HIS A 249 -0.73 0.09 -0.51
C HIS A 249 -1.84 0.44 0.48
N ARG A 250 -2.15 -0.50 1.37
CA ARG A 250 -3.15 -0.26 2.42
C ARG A 250 -2.70 0.82 3.39
N MET A 251 -3.62 1.72 3.73
CA MET A 251 -3.32 2.82 4.63
C MET A 251 -2.85 2.33 6.00
N ALA A 252 -1.73 2.87 6.46
CA ALA A 252 -1.15 2.70 7.78
C ALA A 252 -0.88 4.07 8.43
N VAL A 253 -0.54 4.07 9.71
CA VAL A 253 -0.20 5.28 10.46
C VAL A 253 1.05 5.96 9.88
N GLY A 254 1.07 7.31 9.83
CA GLY A 254 2.22 8.09 9.34
C GLY A 254 2.15 8.46 7.86
N HIS A 255 0.94 8.68 7.37
CA HIS A 255 0.69 9.10 5.99
C HIS A 255 1.06 10.56 5.70
N ILE A 256 1.13 10.90 4.42
CA ILE A 256 1.28 12.27 3.93
C ILE A 256 0.00 13.05 4.27
N ASP A 257 0.16 14.19 4.95
CA ASP A 257 -0.98 15.01 5.37
C ASP A 257 -1.46 15.89 4.22
N ASN A 258 -2.78 15.98 4.08
CA ASN A 258 -3.48 16.93 3.21
C ASN A 258 -2.89 17.07 1.78
N PRO A 259 -2.68 15.97 1.03
CA PRO A 259 -2.31 16.09 -0.36
C PRO A 259 -3.41 16.80 -1.15
N ILE A 260 -3.04 17.60 -2.16
CA ILE A 260 -4.04 18.29 -3.03
C ILE A 260 -4.82 17.29 -3.88
N LEU A 261 -4.24 16.11 -4.13
CA LEU A 261 -4.91 14.97 -4.76
C LEU A 261 -4.36 13.70 -4.13
N LEU A 262 -5.25 12.83 -3.69
CA LEU A 262 -4.93 11.47 -3.24
C LEU A 262 -5.67 10.49 -4.15
N TYR A 263 -4.93 9.74 -4.94
CA TYR A 263 -5.44 8.58 -5.64
C TYR A 263 -4.91 7.32 -4.97
N HIS A 264 -5.80 6.68 -4.24
CA HIS A 264 -5.48 5.47 -3.50
C HIS A 264 -6.41 4.35 -3.97
N GLU A 265 -5.82 3.29 -4.54
CA GLU A 265 -6.56 2.17 -5.12
C GLU A 265 -6.01 0.84 -4.57
N PRO A 266 -6.45 0.44 -3.36
CA PRO A 266 -5.91 -0.74 -2.68
C PRO A 266 -6.27 -2.07 -3.37
N PHE A 267 -7.09 -2.04 -4.41
CA PHE A 267 -7.45 -3.20 -5.23
C PHE A 267 -6.61 -3.31 -6.51
N ALA A 268 -5.81 -2.31 -6.84
CA ALA A 268 -4.84 -2.40 -7.90
C ALA A 268 -3.70 -3.34 -7.49
N SER A 269 -3.18 -4.10 -8.43
CA SER A 269 -2.04 -4.99 -8.19
C SER A 269 -0.72 -4.21 -8.08
N SER A 270 -0.68 -3.01 -8.61
CA SER A 270 0.48 -2.13 -8.62
C SER A 270 0.06 -0.66 -8.77
N ALA A 271 0.94 0.26 -8.38
CA ALA A 271 0.78 1.69 -8.64
C ALA A 271 0.92 2.04 -10.14
N SER A 272 1.63 1.18 -10.89
CA SER A 272 1.84 1.32 -12.34
C SER A 272 0.57 1.01 -13.16
N GLU A 273 -0.37 0.26 -12.60
CA GLU A 273 -1.62 -0.13 -13.25
C GLU A 273 -2.58 1.06 -13.44
#